data_db5e0ead184b49d0701934514051fc8b
#
_entry.id   db5e0ead184b49d0701934514051fc8b
#
_cell.length_a   1.000
_cell.length_b   1.000
_cell.length_c   1.000
_cell.angle_alpha   90.00
_cell.angle_beta   90.00
_cell.angle_gamma   90.00
#
_symmetry.space_group_name_H-M   'P 1'
#
loop_
_entity.id
_entity.type
_entity.pdbx_description
1 polymer ?
#
loop_
_entity_poly.entity_id
_entity_poly.type
_entity_poly.pdbx_seq_one_letter_code
_entity_poly.pdbx_strand_id
1 'polypeptide(L)'
;MRAGLRRIQLLGQRSNQTYFFTDLDDPLYQMKTHGHLVNTKCSASHNRNALCCKMSVELDTFVESGKKWFCHFDDDNYVNVPRLVSLLQQYNPVEEWYLGKPSIRQPLQIVSRDTQKNITFWFATGGAGFCISRALALKMMPIAGGGKFISIGDRIRLPDDVTMGYIIEHLLGHNLTVSESFHSHLEPMKFLRKESLSNQVTFSYSKFGGHTNVLSIEGFDRNLDPTRFLSLHCHLFPNFSFCNRSAVNSVYR
;
A
#
# COMPACT_ATOMS: atom_id res chain seq x y z
N MET A 1 7.94 2.98 -14.51
CA MET A 1 7.63 4.43 -14.62
C MET A 1 6.41 4.79 -15.47
N ARG A 2 6.21 4.29 -16.72
CA ARG A 2 5.01 4.63 -17.54
C ARG A 2 3.66 4.05 -17.04
N ALA A 3 3.66 3.00 -16.26
CA ALA A 3 2.43 2.40 -15.69
C ALA A 3 1.79 3.26 -14.57
N GLY A 4 2.60 3.99 -13.78
CA GLY A 4 2.11 4.86 -12.69
C GLY A 4 1.25 6.02 -13.16
N LEU A 5 1.48 6.55 -14.39
CA LEU A 5 0.73 7.70 -14.93
C LEU A 5 -0.78 7.45 -15.11
N ARG A 6 -1.15 6.25 -15.55
CA ARG A 6 -2.58 5.89 -15.72
C ARG A 6 -3.29 5.71 -14.39
N ARG A 7 -2.57 5.33 -13.33
CA ARG A 7 -3.12 5.16 -11.97
C ARG A 7 -3.45 6.51 -11.32
N ILE A 8 -2.67 7.56 -11.55
CA ILE A 8 -2.94 8.91 -11.02
C ILE A 8 -4.30 9.44 -11.53
N GLN A 9 -4.68 9.14 -12.78
CA GLN A 9 -6.00 9.52 -13.31
C GLN A 9 -7.18 8.80 -12.63
N LEU A 10 -6.96 7.57 -12.10
CA LEU A 10 -7.98 6.82 -11.37
C LEU A 10 -8.22 7.35 -9.96
N LEU A 11 -7.26 8.06 -9.37
CA LEU A 11 -7.32 8.65 -8.02
C LEU A 11 -8.00 10.02 -7.98
N GLY A 12 -8.48 10.55 -9.11
CA GLY A 12 -8.94 11.93 -9.32
C GLY A 12 -10.04 12.46 -8.39
N GLN A 13 -10.70 11.63 -7.60
CA GLN A 13 -11.74 12.09 -6.66
C GLN A 13 -11.22 12.48 -5.25
N ARG A 14 -9.96 12.16 -4.90
CA ARG A 14 -9.35 12.52 -3.61
C ARG A 14 -7.84 12.81 -3.72
N SER A 15 -7.42 13.52 -4.76
CA SER A 15 -6.01 13.87 -5.01
C SER A 15 -5.33 14.54 -3.81
N ASN A 16 -6.05 15.34 -3.03
CA ASN A 16 -5.52 16.08 -1.88
C ASN A 16 -5.18 15.21 -0.66
N GLN A 17 -5.39 13.91 -0.70
CA GLN A 17 -5.11 12.98 0.40
C GLN A 17 -4.14 11.86 0.02
N THR A 18 -3.71 11.81 -1.25
CA THR A 18 -2.78 10.82 -1.75
C THR A 18 -1.44 11.47 -2.02
N TYR A 19 -0.38 10.92 -1.43
CA TYR A 19 1.00 11.30 -1.65
C TYR A 19 1.72 10.19 -2.43
N PHE A 20 2.62 10.60 -3.31
CA PHE A 20 3.43 9.67 -4.12
C PHE A 20 4.88 9.84 -3.71
N PHE A 21 5.45 8.79 -3.13
CA PHE A 21 6.83 8.77 -2.70
C PHE A 21 7.71 8.20 -3.81
N THR A 22 8.79 8.91 -4.10
CA THR A 22 9.72 8.57 -5.19
C THR A 22 11.16 8.81 -4.76
N ASP A 23 12.10 8.34 -5.54
CA ASP A 23 13.54 8.52 -5.34
C ASP A 23 14.15 9.61 -6.23
N LEU A 24 13.34 10.24 -7.09
CA LEU A 24 13.76 11.29 -8.03
C LEU A 24 12.74 12.43 -8.07
N ASP A 25 13.22 13.64 -8.37
CA ASP A 25 12.36 14.75 -8.72
C ASP A 25 11.80 14.55 -10.13
N ASP A 26 10.50 14.78 -10.31
CA ASP A 26 9.82 14.71 -11.58
C ASP A 26 8.82 15.87 -11.69
N PRO A 27 9.18 16.98 -12.40
CA PRO A 27 8.30 18.15 -12.53
C PRO A 27 6.96 17.83 -13.19
N LEU A 28 6.91 16.86 -14.12
CA LEU A 28 5.68 16.46 -14.79
C LEU A 28 4.74 15.75 -13.80
N TYR A 29 5.28 14.84 -13.00
CA TYR A 29 4.49 14.16 -11.96
C TYR A 29 4.12 15.12 -10.82
N GLN A 30 5.00 16.05 -10.45
CA GLN A 30 4.69 17.09 -9.47
C GLN A 30 3.47 17.92 -9.88
N MET A 31 3.43 18.32 -11.14
CA MET A 31 2.27 19.04 -11.70
C MET A 31 1.01 18.15 -11.72
N LYS A 32 1.11 16.88 -12.15
CA LYS A 32 -0.02 15.94 -12.25
C LYS A 32 -0.58 15.51 -10.90
N THR A 33 0.24 15.52 -9.86
CA THR A 33 -0.16 15.20 -8.49
C THR A 33 -0.53 16.44 -7.67
N HIS A 34 -0.58 17.61 -8.31
CA HIS A 34 -0.86 18.88 -7.64
C HIS A 34 0.05 19.15 -6.42
N GLY A 35 1.34 18.84 -6.56
CA GLY A 35 2.31 19.04 -5.51
C GLY A 35 2.45 17.88 -4.50
N HIS A 36 1.78 16.76 -4.72
CA HIS A 36 1.80 15.61 -3.81
C HIS A 36 2.85 14.54 -4.16
N LEU A 37 3.84 14.89 -4.98
CA LEU A 37 5.01 14.03 -5.22
C LEU A 37 6.09 14.40 -4.19
N VAL A 38 6.54 13.42 -3.43
CA VAL A 38 7.58 13.58 -2.41
C VAL A 38 8.83 12.82 -2.86
N ASN A 39 9.92 13.55 -3.13
CA ASN A 39 11.22 12.93 -3.34
C ASN A 39 11.81 12.53 -1.98
N THR A 40 11.90 11.26 -1.72
CA THR A 40 12.42 10.70 -0.46
C THR A 40 13.93 10.87 -0.32
N LYS A 41 14.64 11.13 -1.42
CA LYS A 41 16.11 11.14 -1.52
C LYS A 41 16.75 9.82 -1.10
N CYS A 42 15.97 8.76 -1.05
CA CYS A 42 16.44 7.40 -0.82
C CYS A 42 17.00 6.79 -2.11
N SER A 43 17.75 5.70 -2.00
CA SER A 43 18.27 4.98 -3.16
C SER A 43 17.13 4.48 -4.05
N ALA A 44 17.34 4.51 -5.38
CA ALA A 44 16.44 3.98 -6.39
C ALA A 44 16.34 2.44 -6.39
N SER A 45 17.10 1.76 -5.53
CA SER A 45 17.09 0.30 -5.46
C SER A 45 15.85 -0.22 -4.71
N HIS A 46 15.55 -1.51 -4.94
CA HIS A 46 14.53 -2.26 -4.18
C HIS A 46 15.14 -3.09 -3.05
N ASN A 47 16.36 -2.76 -2.62
CA ASN A 47 16.94 -3.44 -1.48
C ASN A 47 16.29 -2.97 -0.17
N ARG A 48 16.43 -3.78 0.86
CA ARG A 48 15.86 -3.54 2.18
C ARG A 48 16.13 -2.13 2.73
N ASN A 49 17.37 -1.65 2.60
CA ASN A 49 17.77 -0.35 3.16
C ASN A 49 17.05 0.80 2.43
N ALA A 50 16.89 0.71 1.11
CA ALA A 50 16.16 1.70 0.33
C ALA A 50 14.67 1.69 0.67
N LEU A 51 14.06 0.52 0.86
CA LEU A 51 12.65 0.38 1.25
C LEU A 51 12.42 0.93 2.66
N CYS A 52 13.25 0.55 3.65
CA CYS A 52 13.18 1.11 5.01
C CYS A 52 13.40 2.63 5.03
N CYS A 53 14.27 3.16 4.14
CA CYS A 53 14.43 4.61 3.99
C CYS A 53 13.15 5.28 3.50
N LYS A 54 12.50 4.76 2.46
CA LYS A 54 11.24 5.29 1.91
C LYS A 54 10.13 5.25 2.95
N MET A 55 9.93 4.11 3.62
CA MET A 55 8.95 3.95 4.69
C MET A 55 9.19 4.93 5.87
N SER A 56 10.45 5.20 6.22
CA SER A 56 10.78 6.20 7.25
C SER A 56 10.31 7.59 6.85
N VAL A 57 10.56 8.00 5.60
CA VAL A 57 10.11 9.30 5.09
C VAL A 57 8.58 9.38 5.01
N GLU A 58 7.91 8.30 4.62
CA GLU A 58 6.45 8.21 4.60
C GLU A 58 5.86 8.43 5.99
N LEU A 59 6.41 7.74 7.01
CA LEU A 59 5.97 7.86 8.40
C LEU A 59 6.17 9.28 8.94
N ASP A 60 7.34 9.87 8.74
CA ASP A 60 7.65 11.22 9.20
C ASP A 60 6.74 12.26 8.50
N THR A 61 6.56 12.14 7.18
CA THR A 61 5.66 12.99 6.39
C THR A 61 4.20 12.87 6.88
N PHE A 62 3.74 11.67 7.20
CA PHE A 62 2.41 11.46 7.75
C PHE A 62 2.22 12.20 9.08
N VAL A 63 3.16 12.08 10.00
CA VAL A 63 3.06 12.72 11.32
C VAL A 63 3.04 14.23 11.18
N GLU A 64 3.87 14.81 10.30
CA GLU A 64 3.89 16.24 9.99
C GLU A 64 2.57 16.72 9.35
N SER A 65 1.92 15.89 8.55
CA SER A 65 0.68 16.24 7.84
C SER A 65 -0.52 16.51 8.75
N GLY A 66 -0.49 16.07 10.01
CA GLY A 66 -1.62 16.17 10.93
C GLY A 66 -2.83 15.30 10.58
N LYS A 67 -2.73 14.43 9.56
CA LYS A 67 -3.83 13.53 9.13
C LYS A 67 -4.17 12.50 10.20
N LYS A 68 -5.38 11.94 10.13
CA LYS A 68 -5.90 10.94 11.11
C LYS A 68 -5.39 9.54 10.87
N TRP A 69 -5.15 9.18 9.60
CA TRP A 69 -4.75 7.86 9.15
C TRP A 69 -3.58 7.94 8.18
N PHE A 70 -2.62 7.06 8.33
CA PHE A 70 -1.63 6.71 7.33
C PHE A 70 -2.01 5.37 6.73
N CYS A 71 -2.04 5.28 5.41
CA CYS A 71 -2.18 4.02 4.71
C CYS A 71 -1.10 3.92 3.63
N HIS A 72 -0.29 2.89 3.73
CA HIS A 72 0.74 2.55 2.75
C HIS A 72 0.17 1.60 1.70
N PHE A 73 0.52 1.84 0.44
CA PHE A 73 0.18 0.96 -0.68
C PHE A 73 1.32 0.97 -1.70
N ASP A 74 1.71 -0.21 -2.15
CA ASP A 74 2.68 -0.35 -3.23
C ASP A 74 2.12 0.14 -4.57
N ASP A 75 3.01 0.44 -5.52
CA ASP A 75 2.64 0.95 -6.84
C ASP A 75 2.00 -0.09 -7.76
N ASP A 76 1.97 -1.36 -7.34
CA ASP A 76 1.23 -2.45 -7.97
C ASP A 76 -0.15 -2.72 -7.33
N ASN A 77 -0.61 -1.87 -6.42
CA ASN A 77 -1.94 -1.96 -5.83
C ASN A 77 -2.99 -1.11 -6.58
N TYR A 78 -4.21 -1.61 -6.62
CA TYR A 78 -5.43 -0.83 -6.85
C TYR A 78 -6.16 -0.68 -5.53
N VAL A 79 -6.49 0.56 -5.15
CA VAL A 79 -7.20 0.86 -3.90
C VAL A 79 -8.64 1.27 -4.19
N ASN A 80 -9.59 0.57 -3.60
CA ASN A 80 -11.01 0.96 -3.56
C ASN A 80 -11.20 2.00 -2.45
N VAL A 81 -10.94 3.27 -2.77
CA VAL A 81 -10.93 4.37 -1.80
C VAL A 81 -12.24 4.51 -1.02
N PRO A 82 -13.45 4.44 -1.62
CA PRO A 82 -14.68 4.47 -0.86
C PRO A 82 -14.77 3.34 0.18
N ARG A 83 -14.34 2.13 -0.19
CA ARG A 83 -14.33 1.00 0.74
C ARG A 83 -13.30 1.15 1.85
N LEU A 84 -12.09 1.65 1.52
CA LEU A 84 -11.07 1.98 2.51
C LEU A 84 -11.60 2.99 3.53
N VAL A 85 -12.22 4.08 3.07
CA VAL A 85 -12.82 5.09 3.97
C VAL A 85 -13.90 4.47 4.85
N SER A 86 -14.78 3.64 4.29
CA SER A 86 -15.82 2.93 5.04
C SER A 86 -15.23 1.97 6.10
N LEU A 87 -14.10 1.31 5.80
CA LEU A 87 -13.37 0.49 6.76
C LEU A 87 -12.82 1.34 7.91
N LEU A 88 -12.09 2.42 7.57
CA LEU A 88 -11.44 3.28 8.57
C LEU A 88 -12.45 4.02 9.47
N GLN A 89 -13.67 4.27 9.01
CA GLN A 89 -14.75 4.85 9.82
C GLN A 89 -15.22 3.95 10.98
N GLN A 90 -14.90 2.66 10.93
CA GLN A 90 -15.23 1.72 12.00
C GLN A 90 -14.27 1.80 13.19
N TYR A 91 -13.16 2.53 13.03
CA TYR A 91 -12.09 2.64 14.02
C TYR A 91 -11.86 4.10 14.43
N ASN A 92 -11.69 4.33 15.72
CA ASN A 92 -11.41 5.66 16.22
C ASN A 92 -9.92 6.01 16.07
N PRO A 93 -9.53 7.03 15.29
CA PRO A 93 -8.12 7.34 15.03
C PRO A 93 -7.34 7.91 16.23
N VAL A 94 -8.01 8.21 17.35
CA VAL A 94 -7.37 8.59 18.62
C VAL A 94 -6.97 7.39 19.46
N GLU A 95 -7.37 6.18 19.05
CA GLU A 95 -6.93 4.91 19.59
C GLU A 95 -5.83 4.32 18.69
N GLU A 96 -5.05 3.40 19.22
CA GLU A 96 -3.90 2.81 18.55
C GLU A 96 -4.34 1.64 17.68
N TRP A 97 -4.32 1.82 16.35
CA TRP A 97 -4.73 0.81 15.37
C TRP A 97 -3.63 0.53 14.35
N TYR A 98 -3.39 -0.75 14.11
CA TYR A 98 -2.60 -1.30 13.01
C TYR A 98 -3.48 -2.26 12.22
N LEU A 99 -3.90 -1.85 11.01
CA LEU A 99 -4.86 -2.56 10.18
C LEU A 99 -4.19 -3.09 8.93
N GLY A 100 -4.38 -4.35 8.60
CA GLY A 100 -3.83 -4.94 7.38
C GLY A 100 -4.04 -6.45 7.36
N LYS A 101 -3.35 -7.14 6.44
CA LYS A 101 -3.42 -8.58 6.30
C LYS A 101 -2.03 -9.19 6.26
N PRO A 102 -1.72 -10.22 7.07
CA PRO A 102 -0.47 -10.95 6.96
C PRO A 102 -0.49 -11.87 5.74
N SER A 103 0.65 -12.04 5.08
CA SER A 103 0.82 -13.04 3.99
C SER A 103 1.30 -14.40 4.50
N ILE A 104 1.62 -14.49 5.77
CA ILE A 104 2.15 -15.70 6.43
C ILE A 104 1.08 -16.34 7.30
N ARG A 105 1.14 -17.67 7.46
CA ARG A 105 0.15 -18.46 8.24
C ARG A 105 0.48 -18.57 9.71
N GLN A 106 1.70 -18.27 10.08
CA GLN A 106 2.21 -18.30 11.47
C GLN A 106 2.99 -17.01 11.71
N PRO A 107 3.04 -16.50 12.94
CA PRO A 107 3.81 -15.30 13.24
C PRO A 107 5.29 -15.52 12.91
N LEU A 108 5.95 -14.48 12.46
CA LEU A 108 7.37 -14.52 12.14
C LEU A 108 8.19 -14.70 13.40
N GLN A 109 9.15 -15.62 13.37
CA GLN A 109 10.10 -15.85 14.46
C GLN A 109 11.50 -15.40 14.03
N ILE A 110 12.13 -14.59 14.83
CA ILE A 110 13.51 -14.16 14.65
C ILE A 110 14.30 -14.32 15.94
N VAL A 111 15.62 -14.45 15.84
CA VAL A 111 16.50 -14.44 17.01
C VAL A 111 17.04 -13.01 17.17
N SER A 112 16.81 -12.42 18.33
CA SER A 112 17.41 -11.13 18.69
C SER A 112 18.93 -11.25 18.72
N ARG A 113 19.61 -10.38 18.00
CA ARG A 113 21.08 -10.35 17.99
C ARG A 113 21.67 -9.91 19.30
N ASP A 114 20.98 -9.02 20.00
CA ASP A 114 21.44 -8.42 21.24
C ASP A 114 21.23 -9.33 22.46
N THR A 115 20.09 -10.05 22.47
CA THR A 115 19.69 -10.86 23.64
C THR A 115 19.73 -12.36 23.39
N GLN A 116 19.95 -12.80 22.13
CA GLN A 116 19.86 -14.21 21.70
C GLN A 116 18.52 -14.88 22.01
N LYS A 117 17.48 -14.10 22.31
CA LYS A 117 16.13 -14.61 22.57
C LYS A 117 15.30 -14.66 21.30
N ASN A 118 14.39 -15.63 21.25
CA ASN A 118 13.38 -15.71 20.20
C ASN A 118 12.37 -14.57 20.38
N ILE A 119 12.09 -13.87 19.28
CA ILE A 119 11.08 -12.83 19.16
C ILE A 119 10.06 -13.33 18.15
N THR A 120 8.79 -13.25 18.51
CA THR A 120 7.68 -13.69 17.66
C THR A 120 6.70 -12.53 17.50
N PHE A 121 6.31 -12.21 16.26
CA PHE A 121 5.39 -11.12 15.97
C PHE A 121 4.70 -11.30 14.61
N TRP A 122 3.55 -10.63 14.44
CA TRP A 122 2.86 -10.51 13.15
C TRP A 122 3.24 -9.20 12.46
N PHE A 123 3.04 -9.17 11.17
CA PHE A 123 3.12 -7.95 10.37
C PHE A 123 2.09 -7.96 9.25
N ALA A 124 1.59 -6.80 8.88
CA ALA A 124 0.79 -6.63 7.68
C ALA A 124 1.71 -6.56 6.46
N THR A 125 1.39 -7.32 5.43
CA THR A 125 2.16 -7.36 4.19
C THR A 125 2.04 -6.04 3.43
N GLY A 126 3.16 -5.37 3.14
CA GLY A 126 3.21 -4.11 2.39
C GLY A 126 2.53 -4.22 1.03
N GLY A 127 2.81 -5.30 0.28
CA GLY A 127 2.17 -5.56 -1.02
C GLY A 127 0.64 -5.73 -0.99
N ALA A 128 0.01 -5.87 0.18
CA ALA A 128 -1.45 -5.79 0.34
C ALA A 128 -1.92 -4.39 0.75
N GLY A 129 -1.00 -3.60 1.26
CA GLY A 129 -1.26 -2.35 1.95
C GLY A 129 -1.63 -2.54 3.41
N PHE A 130 -1.41 -1.51 4.20
CA PHE A 130 -1.81 -1.46 5.61
C PHE A 130 -2.11 -0.02 6.03
N CYS A 131 -2.80 0.14 7.17
CA CYS A 131 -3.08 1.44 7.75
C CYS A 131 -2.69 1.49 9.22
N ILE A 132 -2.20 2.64 9.68
CA ILE A 132 -2.00 2.94 11.09
C ILE A 132 -2.75 4.22 11.49
N SER A 133 -3.25 4.24 12.70
CA SER A 133 -3.88 5.44 13.25
C SER A 133 -2.84 6.49 13.64
N ARG A 134 -3.28 7.75 13.73
CA ARG A 134 -2.41 8.84 14.19
C ARG A 134 -1.91 8.59 15.62
N ALA A 135 -2.75 8.06 16.51
CA ALA A 135 -2.35 7.75 17.88
C ALA A 135 -1.19 6.76 17.92
N LEU A 136 -1.27 5.67 17.12
CA LEU A 136 -0.19 4.69 17.03
C LEU A 136 1.07 5.30 16.41
N ALA A 137 0.95 6.08 15.33
CA ALA A 137 2.10 6.73 14.71
C ALA A 137 2.82 7.68 15.68
N LEU A 138 2.11 8.47 16.44
CA LEU A 138 2.69 9.35 17.46
C LEU A 138 3.45 8.56 18.54
N LYS A 139 2.92 7.41 18.95
CA LYS A 139 3.58 6.50 19.89
C LYS A 139 4.83 5.86 19.31
N MET A 140 4.87 5.66 17.98
CA MET A 140 6.05 5.16 17.27
C MET A 140 7.19 6.19 17.19
N MET A 141 6.91 7.50 17.19
CA MET A 141 7.90 8.55 16.93
C MET A 141 9.15 8.50 17.80
N PRO A 142 9.10 8.27 19.13
CA PRO A 142 10.29 8.15 19.96
C PRO A 142 11.23 7.03 19.53
N ILE A 143 10.68 5.96 18.91
CA ILE A 143 11.39 4.74 18.51
C ILE A 143 11.79 4.79 17.04
N ALA A 144 10.89 5.23 16.17
CA ALA A 144 10.98 5.08 14.71
C ALA A 144 11.10 6.40 13.94
N GLY A 145 10.74 7.54 14.54
CA GLY A 145 10.77 8.84 13.88
C GLY A 145 12.17 9.39 13.63
N GLY A 146 12.28 10.35 12.69
CA GLY A 146 13.52 11.05 12.38
C GLY A 146 14.62 10.13 11.87
N GLY A 147 14.28 9.16 11.01
CA GLY A 147 15.23 8.23 10.43
C GLY A 147 15.56 6.99 11.28
N LYS A 148 15.10 6.90 12.53
CA LYS A 148 15.36 5.75 13.41
C LYS A 148 14.78 4.44 12.89
N PHE A 149 13.70 4.50 12.10
CA PHE A 149 13.11 3.34 11.41
C PHE A 149 14.16 2.59 10.59
N ILE A 150 15.02 3.30 9.86
CA ILE A 150 16.11 2.74 9.05
C ILE A 150 17.08 1.95 9.94
N SER A 151 17.48 2.52 11.07
CA SER A 151 18.40 1.88 12.02
C SER A 151 17.84 0.58 12.60
N ILE A 152 16.52 0.52 12.85
CA ILE A 152 15.85 -0.70 13.28
C ILE A 152 15.87 -1.74 12.18
N GLY A 153 15.48 -1.38 10.94
CA GLY A 153 15.54 -2.26 9.79
C GLY A 153 16.94 -2.83 9.55
N ASP A 154 17.97 -2.02 9.72
CA ASP A 154 19.36 -2.46 9.60
C ASP A 154 19.77 -3.45 10.68
N ARG A 155 19.30 -3.24 11.89
CA ARG A 155 19.58 -4.13 13.02
C ARG A 155 18.93 -5.50 12.85
N ILE A 156 17.65 -5.54 12.48
CA ILE A 156 16.93 -6.82 12.29
C ILE A 156 17.14 -7.44 10.91
N ARG A 157 17.60 -6.67 9.91
CA ARG A 157 17.87 -7.07 8.52
C ARG A 157 16.65 -7.65 7.79
N LEU A 158 15.47 -7.11 8.06
CA LEU A 158 14.20 -7.51 7.46
C LEU A 158 13.61 -6.37 6.60
N PRO A 159 12.67 -6.68 5.67
CA PRO A 159 11.97 -5.67 4.88
C PRO A 159 11.24 -4.62 5.73
N ASP A 160 10.83 -3.57 5.09
CA ASP A 160 10.17 -2.40 5.70
C ASP A 160 8.82 -2.74 6.33
N ASP A 161 7.99 -3.55 5.70
CA ASP A 161 6.71 -4.05 6.24
C ASP A 161 6.92 -4.94 7.47
N VAL A 162 7.94 -5.82 7.44
CA VAL A 162 8.32 -6.63 8.58
C VAL A 162 8.90 -5.76 9.70
N THR A 163 9.68 -4.73 9.34
CA THR A 163 10.22 -3.75 10.31
C THR A 163 9.10 -2.97 10.97
N MET A 164 8.06 -2.60 10.22
CA MET A 164 6.84 -1.96 10.76
C MET A 164 6.17 -2.86 11.80
N GLY A 165 5.93 -4.13 11.46
CA GLY A 165 5.34 -5.10 12.38
C GLY A 165 6.21 -5.34 13.62
N TYR A 166 7.52 -5.44 13.46
CA TYR A 166 8.46 -5.56 14.59
C TYR A 166 8.35 -4.37 15.56
N ILE A 167 8.28 -3.15 15.04
CA ILE A 167 8.13 -1.96 15.88
C ILE A 167 6.79 -1.98 16.61
N ILE A 168 5.70 -2.25 15.90
CA ILE A 168 4.35 -2.15 16.44
C ILE A 168 4.06 -3.31 17.39
N GLU A 169 4.26 -4.56 16.97
CA GLU A 169 3.89 -5.71 17.80
C GLU A 169 4.92 -6.04 18.87
N HIS A 170 6.22 -6.03 18.50
CA HIS A 170 7.23 -6.44 19.47
C HIS A 170 7.68 -5.29 20.39
N LEU A 171 8.00 -4.10 19.83
CA LEU A 171 8.53 -3.01 20.66
C LEU A 171 7.43 -2.23 21.40
N LEU A 172 6.25 -2.06 20.78
CA LEU A 172 5.13 -1.32 21.39
C LEU A 172 4.05 -2.19 21.99
N GLY A 173 4.03 -3.50 21.71
CA GLY A 173 3.07 -4.43 22.25
C GLY A 173 1.65 -4.30 21.67
N HIS A 174 1.50 -3.72 20.45
CA HIS A 174 0.21 -3.56 19.79
C HIS A 174 0.00 -4.63 18.72
N ASN A 175 -1.11 -5.34 18.81
CA ASN A 175 -1.43 -6.42 17.89
C ASN A 175 -1.92 -5.91 16.53
N LEU A 176 -1.59 -6.65 15.47
CA LEU A 176 -2.17 -6.46 14.16
C LEU A 176 -3.67 -6.76 14.17
N THR A 177 -4.48 -5.79 13.78
CA THR A 177 -5.92 -5.99 13.51
C THR A 177 -6.07 -6.47 12.08
N VAL A 178 -6.36 -7.76 11.90
CA VAL A 178 -6.44 -8.39 10.58
C VAL A 178 -7.71 -7.97 9.86
N SER A 179 -7.56 -7.53 8.62
CA SER A 179 -8.66 -7.28 7.69
C SER A 179 -8.48 -8.09 6.41
N GLU A 180 -9.39 -9.03 6.16
CA GLU A 180 -9.36 -9.90 4.98
C GLU A 180 -9.64 -9.16 3.65
N SER A 181 -9.99 -7.88 3.71
CA SER A 181 -10.26 -7.06 2.53
C SER A 181 -9.01 -6.46 1.86
N PHE A 182 -7.83 -6.69 2.41
CA PHE A 182 -6.55 -6.32 1.81
C PHE A 182 -5.96 -7.51 1.06
N HIS A 183 -5.50 -7.29 -0.19
CA HIS A 183 -5.00 -8.35 -1.06
C HIS A 183 -3.67 -7.99 -1.71
N SER A 184 -2.69 -8.89 -1.61
CA SER A 184 -1.36 -8.76 -2.20
C SER A 184 -1.21 -9.62 -3.45
N HIS A 185 -0.17 -9.38 -4.22
CA HIS A 185 0.25 -10.22 -5.35
C HIS A 185 0.70 -11.64 -4.92
N LEU A 186 0.88 -11.89 -3.62
CA LEU A 186 1.20 -13.21 -3.08
C LEU A 186 -0.02 -14.14 -3.03
N GLU A 187 -1.22 -13.59 -3.20
CA GLU A 187 -2.46 -14.34 -3.32
C GLU A 187 -2.84 -14.54 -4.79
N PRO A 188 -3.46 -15.68 -5.16
CA PRO A 188 -3.98 -15.85 -6.52
C PRO A 188 -5.23 -14.98 -6.74
N MET A 189 -5.08 -13.81 -7.36
CA MET A 189 -6.15 -12.83 -7.61
C MET A 189 -7.37 -13.40 -8.35
N LYS A 190 -7.19 -14.44 -9.17
CA LYS A 190 -8.26 -15.10 -9.91
C LYS A 190 -9.33 -15.76 -9.02
N PHE A 191 -9.03 -16.01 -7.73
CA PHE A 191 -9.98 -16.63 -6.79
C PHE A 191 -10.87 -15.61 -6.07
N LEU A 192 -10.61 -14.32 -6.22
CA LEU A 192 -11.52 -13.29 -5.74
C LEU A 192 -12.80 -13.28 -6.61
N ARG A 193 -13.91 -13.60 -5.96
CA ARG A 193 -15.21 -13.69 -6.66
C ARG A 193 -15.71 -12.30 -7.05
N LYS A 194 -16.25 -12.18 -8.26
CA LYS A 194 -16.71 -10.93 -8.85
C LYS A 194 -17.71 -10.18 -7.95
N GLU A 195 -18.60 -10.92 -7.30
CA GLU A 195 -19.64 -10.40 -6.43
C GLU A 195 -19.07 -9.79 -5.13
N SER A 196 -17.87 -10.19 -4.76
CA SER A 196 -17.19 -9.70 -3.54
C SER A 196 -16.26 -8.50 -3.78
N LEU A 197 -15.97 -8.14 -5.04
CA LEU A 197 -14.96 -7.12 -5.36
C LEU A 197 -15.29 -5.75 -4.78
N SER A 198 -16.56 -5.37 -4.73
CA SER A 198 -16.99 -4.10 -4.12
C SER A 198 -16.71 -4.00 -2.62
N ASN A 199 -16.55 -5.15 -1.95
CA ASN A 199 -16.27 -5.23 -0.52
C ASN A 199 -14.77 -5.30 -0.20
N GLN A 200 -13.89 -5.38 -1.20
CA GLN A 200 -12.46 -5.42 -1.01
C GLN A 200 -11.86 -4.01 -1.01
N VAL A 201 -10.81 -3.81 -0.21
CA VAL A 201 -10.10 -2.53 -0.08
C VAL A 201 -8.98 -2.42 -1.10
N THR A 202 -8.17 -3.48 -1.23
CA THR A 202 -7.05 -3.48 -2.17
C THR A 202 -7.05 -4.69 -3.08
N PHE A 203 -6.39 -4.52 -4.21
CA PHE A 203 -6.12 -5.57 -5.19
C PHE A 203 -4.70 -5.37 -5.69
N SER A 204 -4.03 -6.45 -6.05
CA SER A 204 -2.70 -6.38 -6.61
C SER A 204 -2.59 -7.18 -7.91
N TYR A 205 -1.43 -7.18 -8.52
CA TYR A 205 -1.09 -8.05 -9.64
C TYR A 205 0.40 -8.40 -9.59
N SER A 206 0.77 -9.49 -10.24
CA SER A 206 2.18 -9.78 -10.50
C SER A 206 2.37 -10.45 -11.85
N LYS A 207 3.56 -10.30 -12.39
CA LYS A 207 4.01 -10.99 -13.61
C LYS A 207 5.36 -11.63 -13.31
N PHE A 208 5.38 -12.95 -13.31
CA PHE A 208 6.59 -13.72 -13.03
C PHE A 208 6.66 -14.96 -13.94
N GLY A 209 7.81 -15.22 -14.53
CA GLY A 209 8.06 -16.44 -15.33
C GLY A 209 7.05 -16.66 -16.47
N GLY A 210 6.53 -15.61 -17.10
CA GLY A 210 5.49 -15.70 -18.15
C GLY A 210 4.07 -15.87 -17.60
N HIS A 211 3.88 -16.10 -16.31
CA HIS A 211 2.58 -16.15 -15.67
C HIS A 211 2.16 -14.77 -15.15
N THR A 212 0.89 -14.44 -15.36
CA THR A 212 0.29 -13.19 -14.86
C THR A 212 -0.76 -13.52 -13.80
N ASN A 213 -0.53 -13.06 -12.59
CA ASN A 213 -1.50 -13.13 -11.49
C ASN A 213 -2.35 -11.86 -11.51
N VAL A 214 -3.59 -11.97 -11.96
CA VAL A 214 -4.55 -10.85 -12.09
C VAL A 214 -5.96 -11.34 -11.77
N LEU A 215 -6.85 -10.40 -11.54
CA LEU A 215 -8.27 -10.68 -11.35
C LEU A 215 -8.88 -11.39 -12.57
N SER A 216 -9.79 -12.32 -12.29
CA SER A 216 -10.65 -12.95 -13.31
C SER A 216 -11.91 -12.10 -13.52
N ILE A 217 -11.76 -11.03 -14.30
CA ILE A 217 -12.84 -10.08 -14.59
C ILE A 217 -12.87 -9.75 -16.09
N GLU A 218 -14.07 -9.65 -16.64
CA GLU A 218 -14.31 -9.18 -18.00
C GLU A 218 -14.15 -7.65 -18.08
N GLY A 219 -13.89 -7.13 -19.28
CA GLY A 219 -13.76 -5.69 -19.52
C GLY A 219 -12.87 -5.38 -20.71
N PHE A 220 -11.89 -4.52 -20.52
CA PHE A 220 -10.96 -4.09 -21.57
C PHE A 220 -10.11 -5.24 -22.13
N ASP A 221 -9.63 -5.08 -23.36
CA ASP A 221 -8.67 -6.00 -23.95
C ASP A 221 -7.42 -6.14 -23.04
N ARG A 222 -6.82 -7.34 -23.01
CA ARG A 222 -5.69 -7.64 -22.13
C ARG A 222 -4.42 -6.88 -22.50
N ASN A 223 -4.26 -6.47 -23.76
CA ASN A 223 -3.12 -5.66 -24.17
C ASN A 223 -3.25 -4.21 -23.66
N LEU A 224 -4.48 -3.71 -23.58
CA LEU A 224 -4.79 -2.37 -23.04
C LEU A 224 -4.80 -2.36 -21.51
N ASP A 225 -5.27 -3.44 -20.89
CA ASP A 225 -5.43 -3.58 -19.44
C ASP A 225 -4.81 -4.89 -18.93
N PRO A 226 -3.48 -5.02 -19.01
CA PRO A 226 -2.80 -6.26 -18.58
C PRO A 226 -2.90 -6.51 -17.08
N THR A 227 -3.11 -5.48 -16.26
CA THR A 227 -3.28 -5.57 -14.81
C THR A 227 -4.72 -5.81 -14.38
N ARG A 228 -5.68 -5.70 -15.30
CA ARG A 228 -7.13 -5.72 -15.06
C ARG A 228 -7.66 -4.57 -14.19
N PHE A 229 -6.85 -3.57 -13.90
CA PHE A 229 -7.23 -2.45 -13.02
C PHE A 229 -8.20 -1.47 -13.68
N LEU A 230 -8.13 -1.26 -15.00
CA LEU A 230 -9.14 -0.46 -15.74
C LEU A 230 -10.48 -1.17 -15.74
N SER A 231 -10.48 -2.48 -15.99
CA SER A 231 -11.70 -3.32 -15.97
C SER A 231 -12.31 -3.36 -14.56
N LEU A 232 -11.46 -3.50 -13.53
CA LEU A 232 -11.89 -3.43 -12.12
C LEU A 232 -12.51 -2.08 -11.81
N HIS A 233 -11.87 -0.99 -12.23
CA HIS A 233 -12.39 0.36 -11.99
C HIS A 233 -13.78 0.53 -12.59
N CYS A 234 -13.98 0.10 -13.83
CA CYS A 234 -15.29 0.19 -14.49
C CYS A 234 -16.34 -0.77 -13.89
N HIS A 235 -15.91 -1.88 -13.31
CA HIS A 235 -16.81 -2.74 -12.55
C HIS A 235 -17.30 -2.07 -11.26
N LEU A 236 -16.38 -1.41 -10.53
CA LEU A 236 -16.69 -0.72 -9.27
C LEU A 236 -17.41 0.63 -9.50
N PHE A 237 -17.08 1.33 -10.58
CA PHE A 237 -17.56 2.68 -10.89
C PHE A 237 -18.01 2.78 -12.35
N PRO A 238 -19.13 2.14 -12.73
CA PRO A 238 -19.56 2.03 -14.13
C PRO A 238 -19.88 3.37 -14.80
N ASN A 239 -20.20 4.39 -14.02
CA ASN A 239 -20.53 5.74 -14.52
C ASN A 239 -19.30 6.62 -14.74
N PHE A 240 -18.08 6.10 -14.52
CA PHE A 240 -16.87 6.88 -14.77
C PHE A 240 -16.70 7.12 -16.28
N SER A 241 -16.25 8.30 -16.67
CA SER A 241 -16.29 8.78 -18.06
C SER A 241 -15.65 7.84 -19.08
N PHE A 242 -14.52 7.22 -18.75
CA PHE A 242 -13.85 6.29 -19.69
C PHE A 242 -14.45 4.87 -19.68
N CYS A 243 -15.40 4.57 -18.79
CA CYS A 243 -16.03 3.25 -18.70
C CYS A 243 -17.19 3.09 -19.71
N ASN A 244 -17.69 4.17 -20.29
CA ASN A 244 -18.69 4.11 -21.35
C ASN A 244 -18.09 3.51 -22.63
N ARG A 245 -18.46 2.27 -22.97
CA ARG A 245 -17.96 1.48 -24.12
C ARG A 245 -18.05 2.19 -25.47
N SER A 246 -18.93 3.18 -25.64
CA SER A 246 -19.04 4.00 -26.84
C SER A 246 -17.85 4.95 -27.06
N ALA A 247 -17.18 5.39 -25.99
CA ALA A 247 -16.03 6.28 -26.08
C ALA A 247 -14.72 5.54 -26.38
N VAL A 248 -14.61 4.27 -25.99
CA VAL A 248 -13.39 3.46 -26.14
C VAL A 248 -13.11 3.10 -27.61
N ASN A 249 -14.16 2.90 -28.41
CA ASN A 249 -14.02 2.61 -29.84
C ASN A 249 -13.67 3.84 -30.71
N SER A 250 -13.76 5.06 -30.18
CA SER A 250 -13.47 6.30 -30.92
C SER A 250 -12.04 6.84 -30.71
N VAL A 251 -11.36 6.40 -29.67
CA VAL A 251 -9.99 6.88 -29.33
C VAL A 251 -8.89 6.02 -29.97
N TYR A 252 -9.25 4.86 -30.54
CA TYR A 252 -8.32 3.88 -31.12
C TYR A 252 -8.64 3.51 -32.59
N ARG A 253 -9.37 4.38 -33.31
CA ARG A 253 -9.44 4.36 -34.79
C ARG A 253 -8.55 5.41 -35.41
#